data_0ce522768541acc1cbd1b2a8d656f3fc
#
_entry.id   0ce522768541acc1cbd1b2a8d656f3fc
#
_cell.length_a   1.000
_cell.length_b   1.000
_cell.length_c   1.000
_cell.angle_alpha   90.00
_cell.angle_beta   90.00
_cell.angle_gamma   90.00
#
_symmetry.space_group_name_H-M   'P 1'
#
loop_
_entity.id
_entity.type
_entity.pdbx_description
1 polymer ?
#
loop_
_entity_poly.entity_id
_entity_poly.type
_entity_poly.pdbx_seq_one_letter_code
_entity_poly.pdbx_strand_id
1 'polypeptide(L)'
;MKNKGVKRVLAMAVATVLVLETLPSVTVFAKETESTSVQEDLTEPQQAQREDRSNSWRYKDGTPILSDTAEYLRSSSDAWYEEDGKFYNDQGEEITGAVAKGIDVSKWNGDIDWAKVKATDVDYAIIRCGYGDDETSQDDPYWKTNADACTKEGIPFGTYIYSYADSVTAAKSEANHVLRLIKGYDLSYPIYYDLEENSVREKLSTKEIAEVAQTFCSIIEDAGYDVAVYANKDWFINYLTDSYFDTVDHWVAQYNSTCTYQGEYSMWQCTDSGTVDGIDGKVDLNMDFGAETTNKKPEAVQNLKASSKIGAVNLSWSEVKRADGYLVYGIRGSGKYGYIGMTSKTSFSDTKALTSDYNFYWVFAYRKDSEGNMLAGSAPEK
;
A
#
# COMPACT_ATOMS: atom_id res chain seq x y z
N MET A 1 -5.14 21.27 56.69
CA MET A 1 -5.87 20.69 55.56
C MET A 1 -5.05 20.96 54.31
N LYS A 2 -4.39 19.93 53.78
CA LYS A 2 -3.54 20.05 52.56
C LYS A 2 -4.45 19.91 51.35
N ASN A 3 -4.63 21.02 50.61
CA ASN A 3 -5.32 21.04 49.33
C ASN A 3 -4.49 20.21 48.35
N LYS A 4 -5.02 19.04 47.91
CA LYS A 4 -4.42 18.25 46.85
C LYS A 4 -4.81 18.92 45.53
N GLY A 5 -3.87 19.70 44.94
CA GLY A 5 -4.04 20.26 43.61
C GLY A 5 -4.24 19.16 42.57
N VAL A 6 -5.36 19.16 41.90
CA VAL A 6 -5.64 18.26 40.77
C VAL A 6 -4.87 18.79 39.56
N LYS A 7 -4.04 17.94 38.98
CA LYS A 7 -3.37 18.25 37.69
C LYS A 7 -4.44 18.33 36.59
N ARG A 8 -4.56 19.50 35.98
CA ARG A 8 -5.43 19.67 34.81
C ARG A 8 -4.65 19.35 33.55
N VAL A 9 -5.15 18.41 32.77
CA VAL A 9 -4.56 17.93 31.53
C VAL A 9 -5.54 18.21 30.42
N LEU A 10 -5.08 18.85 29.37
CA LEU A 10 -5.76 18.94 28.10
C LEU A 10 -4.85 18.27 27.06
N ALA A 11 -5.25 17.09 26.60
CA ALA A 11 -4.70 16.52 25.37
C ALA A 11 -5.52 17.10 24.23
N MET A 12 -4.91 17.83 23.33
CA MET A 12 -5.56 18.18 22.09
C MET A 12 -5.46 16.97 21.14
N ALA A 13 -6.33 16.01 21.37
CA ALA A 13 -6.90 15.32 20.22
C ALA A 13 -8.00 16.27 19.72
N VAL A 14 -7.95 16.75 18.50
CA VAL A 14 -8.98 17.60 17.96
C VAL A 14 -10.20 16.72 17.72
N ALA A 15 -11.03 16.61 18.75
CA ALA A 15 -12.41 16.24 18.57
C ALA A 15 -13.17 17.55 18.30
N THR A 16 -13.76 17.63 17.14
CA THR A 16 -14.69 18.70 16.79
C THR A 16 -15.85 18.66 17.78
N VAL A 17 -15.90 19.61 18.70
CA VAL A 17 -17.08 19.81 19.55
C VAL A 17 -18.12 20.48 18.68
N LEU A 18 -19.10 19.70 18.22
CA LEU A 18 -20.32 20.24 17.67
C LEU A 18 -21.10 20.90 18.84
N VAL A 19 -21.18 22.22 18.85
CA VAL A 19 -22.14 22.95 19.66
C VAL A 19 -23.50 22.73 19.01
N LEU A 20 -24.35 21.94 19.64
CA LEU A 20 -25.74 21.79 19.26
C LEU A 20 -26.48 23.09 19.75
N GLU A 21 -26.67 24.03 18.86
CA GLU A 21 -27.71 25.03 19.04
C GLU A 21 -29.07 24.41 18.66
N THR A 22 -29.96 24.39 19.60
CA THR A 22 -31.32 23.92 19.42
C THR A 22 -32.12 24.90 18.54
N LEU A 23 -32.41 24.50 17.30
CA LEU A 23 -33.41 25.14 16.47
C LEU A 23 -34.70 24.29 16.42
N PRO A 24 -35.87 24.90 16.28
CA PRO A 24 -37.15 24.22 16.47
C PRO A 24 -37.45 23.22 15.34
N SER A 25 -38.06 22.12 15.73
CA SER A 25 -38.53 21.04 14.88
C SER A 25 -39.41 21.52 13.71
N VAL A 26 -38.92 21.43 12.50
CA VAL A 26 -39.71 21.41 11.28
C VAL A 26 -39.93 19.97 10.88
N THR A 27 -41.17 19.52 10.99
CA THR A 27 -41.59 18.21 10.52
C THR A 27 -41.63 18.24 9.00
N VAL A 28 -40.59 17.67 8.35
CA VAL A 28 -40.60 17.43 6.92
C VAL A 28 -41.03 15.97 6.72
N PHE A 29 -42.18 15.76 6.08
CA PHE A 29 -42.60 14.47 5.60
C PHE A 29 -41.61 14.02 4.54
N ALA A 30 -40.80 13.04 4.86
CA ALA A 30 -40.03 12.31 3.88
C ALA A 30 -41.00 11.46 3.04
N LYS A 31 -41.11 11.83 1.77
CA LYS A 31 -41.72 10.98 0.76
C LYS A 31 -40.72 9.87 0.49
N GLU A 32 -41.03 8.64 0.86
CA GLU A 32 -40.32 7.46 0.43
C GLU A 32 -40.30 7.45 -1.11
N THR A 33 -39.19 7.80 -1.70
CA THR A 33 -38.92 7.39 -3.05
C THR A 33 -38.28 6.02 -2.91
N GLU A 34 -39.00 5.00 -3.35
CA GLU A 34 -38.42 3.69 -3.62
C GLU A 34 -37.17 3.88 -4.48
N SER A 35 -36.01 3.64 -3.88
CA SER A 35 -34.79 3.44 -4.60
C SER A 35 -34.92 2.10 -5.31
N THR A 36 -35.39 2.11 -6.53
CA THR A 36 -35.11 1.04 -7.46
C THR A 36 -33.58 1.03 -7.61
N SER A 37 -32.93 0.06 -6.98
CA SER A 37 -31.59 -0.33 -7.35
C SER A 37 -31.64 -0.68 -8.84
N VAL A 38 -31.16 0.22 -9.68
CA VAL A 38 -30.80 -0.13 -11.05
C VAL A 38 -29.56 -0.99 -10.89
N GLN A 39 -29.76 -2.28 -10.78
CA GLN A 39 -28.74 -3.26 -11.08
C GLN A 39 -28.55 -3.09 -12.58
N GLU A 40 -27.50 -2.35 -12.99
CA GLU A 40 -27.05 -2.39 -14.37
C GLU A 40 -26.61 -3.83 -14.63
N ASP A 41 -27.48 -4.54 -15.32
CA ASP A 41 -27.21 -5.87 -15.85
C ASP A 41 -26.12 -5.67 -16.90
N LEU A 42 -24.84 -5.86 -16.48
CA LEU A 42 -23.70 -5.77 -17.39
C LEU A 42 -23.92 -6.79 -18.49
N THR A 43 -24.09 -6.32 -19.70
CA THR A 43 -24.29 -7.18 -20.86
C THR A 43 -23.04 -8.06 -21.07
N GLU A 44 -23.22 -9.31 -21.53
CA GLU A 44 -22.11 -10.25 -21.78
C GLU A 44 -20.88 -9.66 -22.52
N PRO A 45 -21.03 -8.72 -23.49
CA PRO A 45 -19.88 -8.06 -24.09
C PRO A 45 -19.05 -7.20 -23.16
N GLN A 46 -19.64 -6.63 -22.08
CA GLN A 46 -18.90 -5.84 -21.09
C GLN A 46 -18.15 -6.73 -20.09
N GLN A 47 -18.69 -7.91 -19.78
CA GLN A 47 -17.98 -8.91 -18.98
C GLN A 47 -16.77 -9.48 -19.74
N ALA A 48 -16.94 -9.78 -21.04
CA ALA A 48 -15.84 -10.26 -21.88
C ALA A 48 -14.70 -9.23 -22.02
N GLN A 49 -15.00 -7.92 -22.00
CA GLN A 49 -13.98 -6.86 -22.03
C GLN A 49 -13.18 -6.74 -20.72
N ARG A 50 -13.69 -7.23 -19.59
CA ARG A 50 -12.98 -7.25 -18.32
C ARG A 50 -12.05 -8.44 -18.15
N GLU A 51 -12.09 -9.41 -19.03
CA GLU A 51 -11.39 -10.67 -18.82
C GLU A 51 -9.87 -10.58 -18.90
N ASP A 52 -9.26 -9.63 -19.61
CA ASP A 52 -7.91 -9.87 -20.06
C ASP A 52 -7.01 -8.67 -20.22
N ARG A 53 -6.93 -7.72 -19.26
CA ARG A 53 -5.97 -6.62 -19.43
C ARG A 53 -6.04 -6.04 -20.86
N SER A 54 -7.25 -6.00 -21.43
CA SER A 54 -7.45 -5.74 -22.84
C SER A 54 -6.96 -4.35 -23.26
N ASN A 55 -6.89 -3.41 -22.33
CA ASN A 55 -6.51 -2.03 -22.56
C ASN A 55 -5.54 -1.50 -21.48
N SER A 56 -4.42 -2.15 -21.32
CA SER A 56 -3.34 -1.69 -20.47
C SER A 56 -2.25 -0.95 -21.29
N TRP A 57 -1.18 -0.54 -20.64
CA TRP A 57 -0.02 -0.02 -21.36
C TRP A 57 0.70 -1.08 -22.21
N ARG A 58 0.42 -2.36 -21.98
CA ARG A 58 0.96 -3.52 -22.73
C ARG A 58 0.05 -3.99 -23.85
N TYR A 59 -1.25 -3.72 -23.76
CA TYR A 59 -2.25 -4.25 -24.65
C TYR A 59 -3.24 -3.19 -25.10
N LYS A 60 -3.68 -3.28 -26.34
CA LYS A 60 -4.81 -2.54 -26.89
C LYS A 60 -5.78 -3.52 -27.52
N ASP A 61 -7.01 -3.52 -27.03
CA ASP A 61 -8.06 -4.45 -27.49
C ASP A 61 -7.57 -5.91 -27.51
N GLY A 62 -6.89 -6.33 -26.46
CA GLY A 62 -6.30 -7.67 -26.32
C GLY A 62 -5.07 -7.95 -27.19
N THR A 63 -4.63 -6.99 -28.00
CA THR A 63 -3.44 -7.13 -28.84
C THR A 63 -2.23 -6.49 -28.18
N PRO A 64 -1.09 -7.20 -28.03
CA PRO A 64 0.12 -6.62 -27.46
C PRO A 64 0.54 -5.36 -28.23
N ILE A 65 0.81 -4.27 -27.50
CA ILE A 65 1.43 -3.08 -28.06
C ILE A 65 2.92 -3.39 -28.17
N LEU A 66 3.39 -3.66 -29.37
CA LEU A 66 4.81 -3.80 -29.65
C LEU A 66 5.42 -2.41 -29.49
N SER A 67 6.08 -2.14 -28.37
CA SER A 67 6.91 -0.94 -28.25
C SER A 67 8.16 -1.13 -29.11
N ASP A 68 8.61 -0.09 -29.79
CA ASP A 68 9.88 -0.09 -30.53
C ASP A 68 11.08 -0.39 -29.61
N THR A 69 10.87 -0.36 -28.30
CA THR A 69 11.83 -0.75 -27.27
C THR A 69 11.86 -2.26 -27.00
N ALA A 70 10.87 -3.05 -27.49
CA ALA A 70 10.84 -4.50 -27.30
C ALA A 70 11.97 -5.25 -28.04
N GLU A 71 12.65 -4.62 -28.98
CA GLU A 71 13.86 -5.17 -29.62
C GLU A 71 15.09 -5.12 -28.70
N TYR A 72 15.08 -4.25 -27.70
CA TYR A 72 16.20 -4.05 -26.77
C TYR A 72 16.25 -5.07 -25.63
N LEU A 73 15.14 -5.74 -25.33
CA LEU A 73 15.00 -6.56 -24.12
C LEU A 73 14.94 -8.07 -24.38
N ARG A 74 15.55 -8.53 -25.46
CA ARG A 74 15.82 -9.97 -25.63
C ARG A 74 17.02 -10.35 -24.79
N SER A 75 16.78 -10.44 -23.48
CA SER A 75 17.80 -10.93 -22.57
C SER A 75 18.17 -12.38 -22.90
N SER A 76 19.45 -12.67 -22.85
CA SER A 76 19.96 -14.03 -22.77
C SER A 76 19.35 -14.74 -21.56
N SER A 77 19.34 -16.08 -21.54
CA SER A 77 18.91 -16.88 -20.39
C SER A 77 19.65 -16.57 -19.08
N ASP A 78 20.74 -15.81 -19.16
CA ASP A 78 21.65 -15.49 -18.07
C ASP A 78 21.56 -14.00 -17.65
N ALA A 79 20.55 -13.27 -18.08
CA ALA A 79 20.33 -11.90 -17.68
C ALA A 79 19.48 -11.84 -16.40
N TRP A 80 19.67 -10.79 -15.58
CA TRP A 80 18.97 -10.58 -14.31
C TRP A 80 19.30 -11.67 -13.29
N TYR A 81 20.55 -11.74 -12.88
CA TYR A 81 21.08 -12.79 -12.00
C TYR A 81 21.59 -12.22 -10.67
N GLU A 82 21.73 -13.11 -9.68
CA GLU A 82 22.44 -12.86 -8.44
C GLU A 82 23.85 -13.47 -8.49
N GLU A 83 24.84 -12.73 -8.05
CA GLU A 83 26.21 -13.21 -7.84
C GLU A 83 26.80 -12.55 -6.58
N ASP A 84 27.32 -13.35 -5.67
CA ASP A 84 27.95 -12.91 -4.41
C ASP A 84 27.06 -11.97 -3.56
N GLY A 85 25.72 -12.18 -3.55
CA GLY A 85 24.75 -11.39 -2.81
C GLY A 85 24.43 -10.04 -3.44
N LYS A 86 24.71 -9.87 -4.73
CA LYS A 86 24.40 -8.69 -5.53
C LYS A 86 23.59 -9.07 -6.75
N PHE A 87 22.71 -8.17 -7.15
CA PHE A 87 21.86 -8.36 -8.31
C PHE A 87 22.39 -7.57 -9.51
N TYR A 88 22.30 -8.17 -10.67
CA TYR A 88 22.81 -7.62 -11.92
C TYR A 88 21.73 -7.61 -12.99
N ASN A 89 21.74 -6.54 -13.81
CA ASN A 89 20.78 -6.37 -14.91
C ASN A 89 21.20 -7.19 -16.17
N ASP A 90 20.44 -7.03 -17.24
CA ASP A 90 20.64 -7.70 -18.53
C ASP A 90 21.94 -7.26 -19.25
N GLN A 91 22.64 -6.24 -18.76
CA GLN A 91 23.92 -5.74 -19.26
C GLN A 91 25.09 -6.14 -18.33
N GLY A 92 24.82 -6.83 -17.23
CA GLY A 92 25.80 -7.19 -16.22
C GLY A 92 26.22 -6.03 -15.33
N GLU A 93 25.39 -4.99 -15.22
CA GLU A 93 25.59 -3.87 -14.30
C GLU A 93 24.90 -4.15 -12.97
N GLU A 94 25.53 -3.81 -11.85
CA GLU A 94 24.98 -3.99 -10.51
C GLU A 94 23.70 -3.13 -10.30
N ILE A 95 22.62 -3.76 -9.87
CA ILE A 95 21.39 -3.09 -9.44
C ILE A 95 21.55 -2.71 -7.96
N THR A 96 22.13 -1.54 -7.75
CA THR A 96 22.46 -1.07 -6.40
C THR A 96 21.20 -0.93 -5.53
N GLY A 97 21.25 -1.53 -4.33
CA GLY A 97 20.16 -1.46 -3.35
C GLY A 97 19.10 -2.55 -3.50
N ALA A 98 19.14 -3.37 -4.56
CA ALA A 98 18.27 -4.55 -4.64
C ALA A 98 18.67 -5.56 -3.55
N VAL A 99 17.66 -6.14 -2.89
CA VAL A 99 17.85 -7.09 -1.78
C VAL A 99 17.25 -8.46 -2.07
N ALA A 100 16.37 -8.57 -3.08
CA ALA A 100 15.79 -9.84 -3.51
C ALA A 100 15.35 -9.77 -4.98
N LYS A 101 15.34 -10.94 -5.65
CA LYS A 101 14.79 -11.12 -6.99
C LYS A 101 13.52 -11.96 -6.92
N GLY A 102 12.46 -11.49 -7.56
CA GLY A 102 11.18 -12.18 -7.57
C GLY A 102 10.56 -12.28 -8.95
N ILE A 103 9.45 -12.98 -8.98
CA ILE A 103 8.59 -13.11 -10.16
C ILE A 103 7.18 -12.65 -9.82
N ASP A 104 6.45 -12.17 -10.83
CA ASP A 104 5.00 -12.09 -10.70
C ASP A 104 4.31 -12.96 -11.73
N VAL A 105 3.24 -13.62 -11.30
CA VAL A 105 2.58 -14.68 -12.07
C VAL A 105 1.06 -14.59 -11.98
N SER A 106 0.43 -15.11 -13.03
CA SER A 106 -1.01 -15.20 -13.14
C SER A 106 -1.42 -16.45 -13.96
N LYS A 107 -2.69 -16.56 -14.30
CA LYS A 107 -3.20 -17.63 -15.19
C LYS A 107 -2.41 -17.77 -16.51
N TRP A 108 -1.75 -16.70 -16.95
CA TRP A 108 -1.03 -16.68 -18.23
C TRP A 108 0.27 -17.46 -18.23
N ASN A 109 0.80 -17.74 -17.04
CA ASN A 109 2.00 -18.57 -16.88
C ASN A 109 1.67 -20.07 -16.83
N GLY A 110 0.38 -20.44 -16.82
CA GLY A 110 -0.07 -21.84 -16.80
C GLY A 110 0.37 -22.59 -15.55
N ASP A 111 0.64 -23.88 -15.72
CA ASP A 111 1.12 -24.75 -14.65
C ASP A 111 2.59 -24.45 -14.34
N ILE A 112 2.90 -24.22 -13.07
CA ILE A 112 4.24 -23.88 -12.59
C ILE A 112 4.79 -25.00 -11.70
N ASP A 113 6.01 -25.48 -11.97
CA ASP A 113 6.75 -26.37 -11.09
C ASP A 113 7.50 -25.56 -10.03
N TRP A 114 6.79 -25.25 -8.95
CA TRP A 114 7.32 -24.41 -7.86
C TRP A 114 8.52 -25.04 -7.13
N ALA A 115 8.68 -26.37 -7.18
CA ALA A 115 9.86 -27.01 -6.62
C ALA A 115 11.12 -26.70 -7.45
N LYS A 116 10.98 -26.54 -8.78
CA LYS A 116 12.07 -26.06 -9.62
C LYS A 116 12.30 -24.57 -9.44
N VAL A 117 11.25 -23.75 -9.41
CA VAL A 117 11.38 -22.31 -9.11
C VAL A 117 12.16 -22.09 -7.80
N LYS A 118 11.84 -22.85 -6.74
CA LYS A 118 12.56 -22.77 -5.45
C LYS A 118 14.05 -23.11 -5.55
N ALA A 119 14.45 -23.87 -6.55
CA ALA A 119 15.84 -24.25 -6.76
C ALA A 119 16.64 -23.22 -7.58
N THR A 120 15.99 -22.17 -8.07
CA THR A 120 16.62 -21.03 -8.78
C THR A 120 16.99 -19.91 -7.81
N ASP A 121 17.41 -18.78 -8.35
CA ASP A 121 17.69 -17.53 -7.62
C ASP A 121 16.43 -16.64 -7.43
N VAL A 122 15.24 -17.23 -7.47
CA VAL A 122 13.97 -16.55 -7.16
C VAL A 122 13.70 -16.60 -5.66
N ASP A 123 13.69 -15.45 -5.03
CA ASP A 123 13.49 -15.31 -3.58
C ASP A 123 12.01 -15.24 -3.19
N TYR A 124 11.16 -14.66 -4.04
CA TYR A 124 9.73 -14.45 -3.76
C TYR A 124 8.86 -14.45 -5.02
N ALA A 125 7.55 -14.51 -4.80
CA ALA A 125 6.56 -14.41 -5.85
C ALA A 125 5.43 -13.42 -5.51
N ILE A 126 4.91 -12.70 -6.49
CA ILE A 126 3.67 -11.93 -6.39
C ILE A 126 2.63 -12.58 -7.30
N ILE A 127 1.57 -13.12 -6.72
CA ILE A 127 0.62 -13.98 -7.42
C ILE A 127 -0.68 -13.23 -7.65
N ARG A 128 -1.16 -13.15 -8.89
CA ARG A 128 -2.48 -12.57 -9.15
C ARG A 128 -3.57 -13.38 -8.45
N CYS A 129 -4.36 -12.74 -7.61
CA CYS A 129 -5.52 -13.42 -7.01
C CYS A 129 -6.78 -13.31 -7.88
N GLY A 130 -6.93 -12.21 -8.60
CA GLY A 130 -8.10 -11.97 -9.45
C GLY A 130 -8.02 -10.62 -10.16
N TYR A 131 -9.15 -10.19 -10.68
CA TYR A 131 -9.34 -8.89 -11.32
C TYR A 131 -10.76 -8.39 -11.07
N GLY A 132 -10.94 -7.06 -10.98
CA GLY A 132 -12.25 -6.43 -10.88
C GLY A 132 -13.05 -6.84 -9.64
N ASP A 133 -14.37 -6.79 -9.78
CA ASP A 133 -15.33 -6.94 -8.69
C ASP A 133 -15.25 -8.30 -7.98
N ASP A 134 -15.83 -8.39 -6.76
CA ASP A 134 -15.88 -9.60 -5.93
C ASP A 134 -16.85 -10.65 -6.53
N GLU A 135 -16.48 -11.17 -7.67
CA GLU A 135 -17.19 -12.20 -8.42
C GLU A 135 -16.27 -13.42 -8.59
N THR A 136 -16.78 -14.62 -8.32
CA THR A 136 -15.96 -15.86 -8.44
C THR A 136 -15.50 -16.14 -9.87
N SER A 137 -16.17 -15.60 -10.87
CA SER A 137 -15.77 -15.65 -12.28
C SER A 137 -14.54 -14.81 -12.59
N GLN A 138 -14.21 -13.86 -11.70
CA GLN A 138 -13.07 -12.97 -11.81
C GLN A 138 -11.88 -13.40 -10.92
N ASP A 139 -12.02 -14.51 -10.20
CA ASP A 139 -10.89 -15.12 -9.50
C ASP A 139 -9.85 -15.60 -10.53
N ASP A 140 -8.56 -15.43 -10.25
CA ASP A 140 -7.55 -16.06 -11.08
C ASP A 140 -7.60 -17.58 -10.86
N PRO A 141 -7.82 -18.39 -11.92
CA PRO A 141 -8.00 -19.82 -11.78
C PRO A 141 -6.76 -20.55 -11.23
N TYR A 142 -5.59 -19.93 -11.29
CA TYR A 142 -4.35 -20.48 -10.75
C TYR A 142 -3.97 -19.91 -9.38
N TRP A 143 -4.71 -18.92 -8.85
CA TRP A 143 -4.42 -18.31 -7.56
C TRP A 143 -4.20 -19.35 -6.46
N LYS A 144 -5.21 -20.19 -6.25
CA LYS A 144 -5.14 -21.18 -5.17
C LYS A 144 -4.01 -22.18 -5.36
N THR A 145 -3.81 -22.67 -6.58
CA THR A 145 -2.77 -23.63 -6.91
C THR A 145 -1.39 -23.06 -6.63
N ASN A 146 -1.15 -21.83 -7.07
CA ASN A 146 0.14 -21.14 -6.89
C ASN A 146 0.40 -20.79 -5.43
N ALA A 147 -0.59 -20.23 -4.72
CA ALA A 147 -0.47 -19.88 -3.32
C ALA A 147 -0.24 -21.10 -2.41
N ASP A 148 -0.97 -22.21 -2.66
CA ASP A 148 -0.78 -23.48 -1.94
C ASP A 148 0.64 -24.03 -2.20
N ALA A 149 1.12 -23.96 -3.44
CA ALA A 149 2.44 -24.45 -3.81
C ALA A 149 3.56 -23.59 -3.23
N CYS A 150 3.48 -22.26 -3.28
CA CYS A 150 4.42 -21.37 -2.62
C CYS A 150 4.48 -21.63 -1.12
N THR A 151 3.32 -21.78 -0.46
CA THR A 151 3.24 -22.14 0.96
C THR A 151 3.97 -23.46 1.25
N LYS A 152 3.73 -24.49 0.42
CA LYS A 152 4.31 -25.83 0.58
C LYS A 152 5.84 -25.81 0.38
N GLU A 153 6.32 -25.11 -0.63
CA GLU A 153 7.76 -25.03 -0.95
C GLU A 153 8.50 -23.99 -0.09
N GLY A 154 7.77 -23.21 0.74
CA GLY A 154 8.35 -22.17 1.59
C GLY A 154 8.92 -21.00 0.77
N ILE A 155 8.25 -20.63 -0.32
CA ILE A 155 8.56 -19.44 -1.10
C ILE A 155 7.76 -18.29 -0.50
N PRO A 156 8.38 -17.20 -0.02
CA PRO A 156 7.68 -15.99 0.40
C PRO A 156 6.84 -15.44 -0.73
N PHE A 157 5.58 -15.02 -0.46
CA PHE A 157 4.77 -14.47 -1.51
C PHE A 157 3.82 -13.36 -1.03
N GLY A 158 3.43 -12.53 -1.97
CA GLY A 158 2.33 -11.58 -1.89
C GLY A 158 1.32 -11.83 -2.99
N THR A 159 0.40 -10.90 -3.13
CA THR A 159 -0.64 -11.00 -4.18
C THR A 159 -0.93 -9.66 -4.82
N TYR A 160 -1.52 -9.69 -6.01
CA TYR A 160 -2.07 -8.50 -6.65
C TYR A 160 -3.45 -8.77 -7.24
N ILE A 161 -4.23 -7.70 -7.36
CA ILE A 161 -5.48 -7.67 -8.09
C ILE A 161 -5.39 -6.66 -9.23
N TYR A 162 -5.74 -7.07 -10.46
CA TYR A 162 -5.84 -6.15 -11.58
C TYR A 162 -7.12 -5.32 -11.45
N SER A 163 -6.99 -4.01 -11.34
CA SER A 163 -8.11 -3.12 -11.07
C SER A 163 -8.83 -2.66 -12.33
N TYR A 164 -10.14 -2.76 -12.28
CA TYR A 164 -11.07 -2.09 -13.20
C TYR A 164 -11.90 -1.00 -12.49
N ALA A 165 -11.58 -0.69 -11.24
CA ALA A 165 -12.40 0.20 -10.44
C ALA A 165 -12.43 1.62 -11.01
N ASP A 166 -13.59 2.01 -11.47
CA ASP A 166 -13.90 3.35 -11.95
C ASP A 166 -14.75 4.16 -10.97
N SER A 167 -14.86 3.67 -9.73
CA SER A 167 -15.58 4.29 -8.64
C SER A 167 -15.14 3.75 -7.29
N VAL A 168 -15.39 4.50 -6.22
CA VAL A 168 -15.20 4.08 -4.82
C VAL A 168 -15.98 2.79 -4.51
N THR A 169 -17.14 2.57 -5.11
CA THR A 169 -17.93 1.34 -4.91
C THR A 169 -17.23 0.13 -5.52
N ALA A 170 -16.69 0.25 -6.72
CA ALA A 170 -15.92 -0.80 -7.37
C ALA A 170 -14.63 -1.10 -6.57
N ALA A 171 -13.91 -0.08 -6.11
CA ALA A 171 -12.73 -0.26 -5.26
C ALA A 171 -13.02 -1.05 -3.96
N LYS A 172 -14.19 -0.81 -3.34
CA LYS A 172 -14.64 -1.61 -2.18
C LYS A 172 -14.92 -3.06 -2.55
N SER A 173 -15.50 -3.29 -3.72
CA SER A 173 -15.75 -4.64 -4.23
C SER A 173 -14.42 -5.37 -4.47
N GLU A 174 -13.47 -4.73 -5.13
CA GLU A 174 -12.13 -5.30 -5.38
C GLU A 174 -11.36 -5.59 -4.07
N ALA A 175 -11.46 -4.73 -3.06
CA ALA A 175 -10.85 -5.00 -1.76
C ALA A 175 -11.46 -6.23 -1.07
N ASN A 176 -12.80 -6.37 -1.11
CA ASN A 176 -13.48 -7.56 -0.59
C ASN A 176 -13.12 -8.82 -1.38
N HIS A 177 -12.93 -8.72 -2.69
CA HIS A 177 -12.47 -9.78 -3.57
C HIS A 177 -11.13 -10.35 -3.08
N VAL A 178 -10.15 -9.47 -2.88
CA VAL A 178 -8.84 -9.88 -2.34
C VAL A 178 -8.98 -10.52 -0.97
N LEU A 179 -9.68 -9.86 -0.03
CA LEU A 179 -9.84 -10.36 1.34
C LEU A 179 -10.53 -11.72 1.40
N ARG A 180 -11.44 -12.01 0.47
CA ARG A 180 -12.05 -13.32 0.33
C ARG A 180 -11.03 -14.39 -0.08
N LEU A 181 -10.19 -14.08 -1.07
CA LEU A 181 -9.26 -15.04 -1.67
C LEU A 181 -8.05 -15.34 -0.79
N ILE A 182 -7.52 -14.35 -0.09
CA ILE A 182 -6.33 -14.53 0.76
C ILE A 182 -6.62 -15.16 2.12
N LYS A 183 -7.89 -15.41 2.42
CA LYS A 183 -8.28 -15.95 3.73
C LYS A 183 -7.60 -17.28 4.03
N GLY A 184 -6.75 -17.27 5.07
CA GLY A 184 -6.04 -18.47 5.54
C GLY A 184 -4.62 -18.60 4.98
N TYR A 185 -4.18 -17.66 4.15
CA TYR A 185 -2.79 -17.54 3.73
C TYR A 185 -2.01 -16.53 4.60
N ASP A 186 -0.74 -16.81 4.81
CA ASP A 186 0.21 -15.92 5.47
C ASP A 186 1.07 -15.23 4.39
N LEU A 187 0.77 -13.97 4.13
CA LEU A 187 1.45 -13.21 3.09
C LEU A 187 2.72 -12.58 3.66
N SER A 188 3.86 -12.84 3.03
CA SER A 188 5.15 -12.26 3.39
C SER A 188 5.42 -10.93 2.66
N TYR A 189 4.68 -10.65 1.60
CA TYR A 189 4.73 -9.43 0.80
C TYR A 189 3.39 -8.72 0.79
N PRO A 190 3.35 -7.42 0.45
CA PRO A 190 2.11 -6.66 0.41
C PRO A 190 1.07 -7.22 -0.56
N ILE A 191 -0.15 -6.71 -0.42
CA ILE A 191 -1.20 -6.79 -1.43
C ILE A 191 -1.01 -5.60 -2.36
N TYR A 192 -0.84 -5.85 -3.66
CA TYR A 192 -0.62 -4.80 -4.65
C TYR A 192 -1.92 -4.49 -5.39
N TYR A 193 -2.26 -3.21 -5.40
CA TYR A 193 -3.36 -2.69 -6.21
C TYR A 193 -2.82 -2.29 -7.57
N ASP A 194 -3.14 -3.07 -8.60
CA ASP A 194 -2.60 -2.92 -9.95
C ASP A 194 -3.44 -1.93 -10.76
N LEU A 195 -2.91 -0.71 -10.92
CA LEU A 195 -3.54 0.43 -11.57
C LEU A 195 -2.92 0.67 -12.96
N GLU A 196 -3.40 -0.03 -13.97
CA GLU A 196 -2.90 0.12 -15.34
C GLU A 196 -3.99 0.17 -16.42
N GLU A 197 -5.28 0.04 -16.04
CA GLU A 197 -6.38 -0.03 -16.99
C GLU A 197 -6.66 1.33 -17.66
N ASN A 198 -6.50 1.40 -18.98
CA ASN A 198 -6.64 2.63 -19.73
C ASN A 198 -8.05 3.23 -19.67
N SER A 199 -9.10 2.39 -19.63
CA SER A 199 -10.49 2.87 -19.55
C SER A 199 -10.75 3.63 -18.25
N VAL A 200 -10.03 3.32 -17.16
CA VAL A 200 -10.10 4.03 -15.89
C VAL A 200 -9.50 5.42 -16.01
N ARG A 201 -8.26 5.53 -16.53
CA ARG A 201 -7.59 6.83 -16.69
C ARG A 201 -8.25 7.75 -17.73
N GLU A 202 -8.98 7.19 -18.70
CA GLU A 202 -9.75 7.95 -19.67
C GLU A 202 -11.05 8.51 -19.06
N LYS A 203 -11.58 7.87 -18.03
CA LYS A 203 -12.85 8.21 -17.39
C LYS A 203 -12.66 9.08 -16.15
N LEU A 204 -11.64 8.83 -15.34
CA LEU A 204 -11.42 9.47 -14.05
C LEU A 204 -10.34 10.54 -14.10
N SER A 205 -10.53 11.59 -13.31
CA SER A 205 -9.46 12.55 -13.00
C SER A 205 -8.42 11.91 -12.05
N THR A 206 -7.23 12.51 -11.98
CA THR A 206 -6.17 12.07 -11.05
C THR A 206 -6.62 12.03 -9.60
N LYS A 207 -7.49 12.95 -9.19
CA LYS A 207 -8.07 12.98 -7.85
C LYS A 207 -9.04 11.81 -7.62
N GLU A 208 -9.91 11.50 -8.58
CA GLU A 208 -10.82 10.38 -8.47
C GLU A 208 -10.09 9.04 -8.48
N ILE A 209 -9.00 8.91 -9.25
CA ILE A 209 -8.11 7.74 -9.20
C ILE A 209 -7.50 7.60 -7.79
N ALA A 210 -7.09 8.71 -7.17
CA ALA A 210 -6.57 8.68 -5.79
C ALA A 210 -7.65 8.27 -4.77
N GLU A 211 -8.88 8.76 -4.90
CA GLU A 211 -10.00 8.37 -4.04
C GLU A 211 -10.33 6.86 -4.17
N VAL A 212 -10.27 6.32 -5.38
CA VAL A 212 -10.42 4.88 -5.67
C VAL A 212 -9.29 4.10 -4.99
N ALA A 213 -8.03 4.46 -5.24
CA ALA A 213 -6.87 3.80 -4.66
C ALA A 213 -6.87 3.85 -3.13
N GLN A 214 -7.13 5.03 -2.55
CA GLN A 214 -7.20 5.21 -1.10
C GLN A 214 -8.30 4.35 -0.48
N THR A 215 -9.44 4.22 -1.15
CA THR A 215 -10.54 3.38 -0.66
C THR A 215 -10.14 1.91 -0.58
N PHE A 216 -9.53 1.38 -1.63
CA PHE A 216 -9.02 0.01 -1.65
C PHE A 216 -7.97 -0.20 -0.56
N CYS A 217 -6.93 0.61 -0.56
CA CYS A 217 -5.80 0.48 0.36
C CYS A 217 -6.23 0.58 1.82
N SER A 218 -7.11 1.53 2.16
CA SER A 218 -7.60 1.66 3.55
C SER A 218 -8.35 0.42 4.03
N ILE A 219 -9.14 -0.23 3.18
CA ILE A 219 -9.86 -1.46 3.55
C ILE A 219 -8.87 -2.62 3.80
N ILE A 220 -7.84 -2.74 2.96
CA ILE A 220 -6.80 -3.76 3.11
C ILE A 220 -5.99 -3.52 4.39
N GLU A 221 -5.62 -2.27 4.68
CA GLU A 221 -4.89 -1.88 5.89
C GLU A 221 -5.73 -2.09 7.15
N ASP A 222 -7.02 -1.73 7.13
CA ASP A 222 -7.95 -1.96 8.24
C ASP A 222 -8.13 -3.47 8.54
N ALA A 223 -7.98 -4.32 7.53
CA ALA A 223 -7.96 -5.78 7.69
C ALA A 223 -6.63 -6.32 8.23
N GLY A 224 -5.60 -5.47 8.38
CA GLY A 224 -4.32 -5.81 8.98
C GLY A 224 -3.23 -6.24 8.00
N TYR A 225 -3.42 -6.05 6.70
CA TYR A 225 -2.44 -6.39 5.67
C TYR A 225 -1.66 -5.16 5.21
N ASP A 226 -0.42 -5.39 4.77
CA ASP A 226 0.34 -4.37 4.06
C ASP A 226 -0.18 -4.23 2.63
N VAL A 227 -0.21 -3.00 2.12
CA VAL A 227 -0.70 -2.69 0.78
C VAL A 227 0.27 -1.78 0.06
N ALA A 228 0.36 -1.93 -1.26
CA ALA A 228 1.16 -1.11 -2.15
C ALA A 228 0.41 -0.92 -3.48
N VAL A 229 0.87 0.03 -4.30
CA VAL A 229 0.30 0.29 -5.61
C VAL A 229 1.29 -0.14 -6.69
N TYR A 230 0.81 -0.94 -7.64
CA TYR A 230 1.54 -1.21 -8.88
C TYR A 230 0.99 -0.34 -10.00
N ALA A 231 1.91 0.22 -10.76
CA ALA A 231 1.65 0.84 -12.06
C ALA A 231 2.93 0.91 -12.88
N ASN A 232 2.80 1.21 -14.17
CA ASN A 232 3.98 1.54 -14.95
C ASN A 232 4.45 2.99 -14.67
N LYS A 233 5.67 3.29 -15.06
CA LYS A 233 6.28 4.62 -14.88
C LYS A 233 5.43 5.77 -15.43
N ASP A 234 4.74 5.59 -16.57
CA ASP A 234 3.90 6.64 -17.18
C ASP A 234 2.70 6.99 -16.27
N TRP A 235 2.06 5.98 -15.69
CA TRP A 235 0.98 6.17 -14.74
C TRP A 235 1.43 6.94 -13.50
N PHE A 236 2.55 6.57 -12.89
CA PHE A 236 3.09 7.29 -11.73
C PHE A 236 3.43 8.74 -12.02
N ILE A 237 3.89 9.07 -13.23
CA ILE A 237 4.26 10.44 -13.59
C ILE A 237 3.04 11.30 -13.95
N ASN A 238 2.02 10.71 -14.62
CA ASN A 238 0.96 11.48 -15.25
C ASN A 238 -0.43 11.31 -14.64
N TYR A 239 -0.69 10.21 -13.92
CA TYR A 239 -2.03 9.88 -13.42
C TYR A 239 -2.08 9.67 -11.90
N LEU A 240 -1.06 9.08 -11.30
CA LEU A 240 -0.95 8.87 -9.85
C LEU A 240 -0.21 10.03 -9.18
N THR A 241 -0.69 11.25 -9.42
CA THR A 241 -0.01 12.51 -9.05
C THR A 241 -0.60 13.19 -7.82
N ASP A 242 -1.67 12.65 -7.25
CA ASP A 242 -2.21 13.11 -5.97
C ASP A 242 -1.26 12.78 -4.83
N SER A 243 -1.18 13.65 -3.83
CA SER A 243 -0.32 13.47 -2.65
C SER A 243 -0.61 12.20 -1.83
N TYR A 244 -1.75 11.57 -2.04
CA TYR A 244 -2.04 10.27 -1.46
C TYR A 244 -0.98 9.24 -1.89
N PHE A 245 -0.54 9.25 -3.14
CA PHE A 245 0.46 8.30 -3.63
C PHE A 245 1.84 8.50 -3.02
N ASP A 246 2.14 9.64 -2.41
CA ASP A 246 3.35 9.82 -1.62
C ASP A 246 3.31 9.03 -0.29
N THR A 247 2.16 8.47 0.09
CA THR A 247 1.94 7.75 1.36
C THR A 247 1.89 6.23 1.21
N VAL A 248 1.78 5.70 -0.01
CA VAL A 248 1.76 4.25 -0.28
C VAL A 248 3.03 3.78 -0.97
N ASP A 249 3.40 2.51 -0.77
CA ASP A 249 4.56 1.93 -1.44
C ASP A 249 4.28 1.70 -2.92
N HIS A 250 5.31 1.90 -3.76
CA HIS A 250 5.21 1.75 -5.19
C HIS A 250 5.94 0.49 -5.67
N TRP A 251 5.25 -0.28 -6.49
CA TRP A 251 5.83 -1.27 -7.38
C TRP A 251 5.77 -0.71 -8.80
N VAL A 252 6.91 -0.30 -9.31
CA VAL A 252 7.02 0.40 -10.59
C VAL A 252 7.36 -0.57 -11.71
N ALA A 253 6.57 -0.59 -12.77
CA ALA A 253 6.93 -1.29 -14.00
C ALA A 253 7.65 -0.36 -14.97
N GLN A 254 8.84 -0.76 -15.34
CA GLN A 254 9.59 -0.15 -16.43
C GLN A 254 10.56 -1.20 -16.99
N TYR A 255 10.29 -1.70 -18.18
CA TYR A 255 11.15 -2.68 -18.84
C TYR A 255 12.37 -2.00 -19.44
N ASN A 256 13.45 -2.05 -18.71
CA ASN A 256 14.71 -1.39 -19.05
C ASN A 256 15.83 -1.96 -18.18
N SER A 257 17.09 -1.82 -18.59
CA SER A 257 18.25 -2.24 -17.78
C SER A 257 18.35 -1.50 -16.44
N THR A 258 17.81 -0.28 -16.35
CA THR A 258 17.76 0.52 -15.12
C THR A 258 16.41 1.19 -14.94
N CYS A 259 15.91 1.26 -13.71
CA CYS A 259 14.72 2.05 -13.42
C CYS A 259 15.07 3.54 -13.46
N THR A 260 14.39 4.29 -14.33
CA THR A 260 14.59 5.74 -14.46
C THR A 260 13.44 6.56 -13.89
N TYR A 261 12.54 5.93 -13.13
CA TYR A 261 11.54 6.62 -12.33
C TYR A 261 12.23 7.42 -11.23
N GLN A 262 11.84 8.67 -11.03
CA GLN A 262 12.49 9.58 -10.09
C GLN A 262 11.77 9.65 -8.74
N GLY A 263 10.60 9.02 -8.61
CA GLY A 263 9.89 8.87 -7.34
C GLY A 263 10.46 7.70 -6.53
N GLU A 264 10.02 7.59 -5.29
CA GLU A 264 10.38 6.47 -4.43
C GLU A 264 9.62 5.21 -4.85
N TYR A 265 10.26 4.05 -4.77
CA TYR A 265 9.65 2.73 -5.02
C TYR A 265 10.35 1.66 -4.19
N SER A 266 9.61 0.67 -3.77
CA SER A 266 10.14 -0.49 -3.05
C SER A 266 10.35 -1.70 -3.95
N MET A 267 9.71 -1.74 -5.12
CA MET A 267 9.83 -2.82 -6.07
C MET A 267 9.82 -2.31 -7.51
N TRP A 268 10.60 -2.95 -8.36
CA TRP A 268 10.72 -2.64 -9.77
C TRP A 268 10.51 -3.89 -10.62
N GLN A 269 9.46 -3.89 -11.47
CA GLN A 269 9.28 -4.89 -12.51
C GLN A 269 10.16 -4.50 -13.70
N CYS A 270 11.23 -5.23 -13.89
CA CYS A 270 12.32 -4.84 -14.79
C CYS A 270 12.18 -5.43 -16.20
N THR A 271 11.48 -6.53 -16.37
CA THR A 271 11.23 -7.18 -17.68
C THR A 271 10.00 -8.08 -17.62
N ASP A 272 9.34 -8.26 -18.78
CA ASP A 272 8.29 -9.26 -19.02
C ASP A 272 8.81 -10.48 -19.80
N SER A 273 10.10 -10.55 -19.99
CA SER A 273 10.73 -11.53 -20.90
C SER A 273 11.71 -12.44 -20.17
N GLY A 274 11.64 -12.51 -18.83
CA GLY A 274 12.45 -13.40 -18.02
C GLY A 274 12.21 -14.87 -18.32
N THR A 275 13.15 -15.70 -17.90
CA THR A 275 13.04 -17.17 -17.95
C THR A 275 13.45 -17.73 -16.60
N VAL A 276 12.62 -18.61 -16.04
CA VAL A 276 12.86 -19.26 -14.75
C VAL A 276 12.57 -20.75 -14.91
N ASP A 277 13.46 -21.60 -14.43
CA ASP A 277 13.22 -23.05 -14.48
C ASP A 277 11.98 -23.40 -13.66
N GLY A 278 11.12 -24.20 -14.25
CA GLY A 278 9.80 -24.55 -13.68
C GLY A 278 8.64 -23.73 -14.24
N ILE A 279 8.90 -22.71 -15.08
CA ILE A 279 7.87 -21.92 -15.77
C ILE A 279 8.04 -22.06 -17.29
N ASP A 280 6.98 -22.48 -17.97
CA ASP A 280 6.98 -22.57 -19.43
C ASP A 280 6.77 -21.18 -20.03
N GLY A 281 7.70 -20.75 -20.91
CA GLY A 281 7.62 -19.47 -21.60
C GLY A 281 8.29 -18.31 -20.84
N LYS A 282 7.70 -17.14 -20.92
CA LYS A 282 8.23 -15.90 -20.32
C LYS A 282 7.50 -15.57 -19.03
N VAL A 283 8.24 -14.95 -18.11
CA VAL A 283 7.71 -14.50 -16.82
C VAL A 283 8.26 -13.12 -16.49
N ASP A 284 7.46 -12.34 -15.79
CA ASP A 284 7.83 -11.02 -15.30
C ASP A 284 8.84 -11.16 -14.15
N LEU A 285 9.96 -10.40 -14.22
CA LEU A 285 10.97 -10.38 -13.17
C LEU A 285 10.93 -9.06 -12.41
N ASN A 286 11.17 -9.16 -11.11
CA ASN A 286 11.07 -8.06 -10.18
C ASN A 286 12.32 -7.98 -9.30
N MET A 287 12.76 -6.75 -9.02
CA MET A 287 13.78 -6.45 -8.03
C MET A 287 13.13 -5.77 -6.83
N ASP A 288 13.31 -6.35 -5.65
CA ASP A 288 12.88 -5.79 -4.38
C ASP A 288 14.03 -4.97 -3.78
N PHE A 289 13.74 -3.76 -3.34
CA PHE A 289 14.68 -2.84 -2.69
C PHE A 289 14.47 -2.78 -1.18
N GLY A 290 13.58 -3.64 -0.66
CA GLY A 290 13.17 -3.66 0.73
C GLY A 290 12.29 -2.47 1.11
N ALA A 291 11.31 -2.70 1.95
CA ALA A 291 10.48 -1.62 2.49
C ALA A 291 11.29 -0.60 3.35
N GLU A 292 12.51 -0.96 3.74
CA GLU A 292 13.42 -0.09 4.50
C GLU A 292 14.11 0.99 3.65
N THR A 293 14.13 0.84 2.32
CA THR A 293 14.75 1.83 1.41
C THR A 293 13.83 3.00 1.07
N THR A 294 12.55 2.91 1.40
CA THR A 294 11.66 4.06 1.21
C THR A 294 11.89 5.09 2.30
N ASN A 295 12.29 6.31 1.93
CA ASN A 295 12.37 7.48 2.82
C ASN A 295 10.97 7.92 3.29
N LYS A 296 10.01 7.01 3.33
CA LYS A 296 8.64 7.31 3.75
C LYS A 296 8.58 7.70 5.21
N LYS A 297 8.00 8.85 5.44
CA LYS A 297 7.64 9.30 6.78
C LYS A 297 6.51 8.42 7.32
N PRO A 298 6.56 8.01 8.58
CA PRO A 298 5.46 7.28 9.18
C PRO A 298 4.19 8.12 9.22
N GLU A 299 3.05 7.45 9.24
CA GLU A 299 1.75 8.09 9.36
C GLU A 299 1.61 8.92 10.64
N ALA A 300 0.61 9.80 10.64
CA ALA A 300 0.29 10.59 11.82
C ALA A 300 -0.27 9.70 12.93
N VAL A 301 0.18 9.96 14.16
CA VAL A 301 -0.29 9.25 15.35
C VAL A 301 -1.80 9.44 15.55
N GLN A 302 -2.52 8.36 15.71
CA GLN A 302 -3.97 8.33 15.92
C GLN A 302 -4.33 8.02 17.38
N ASN A 303 -5.55 8.39 17.80
CA ASN A 303 -6.12 8.06 19.11
C ASN A 303 -5.26 8.50 20.31
N LEU A 304 -4.55 9.63 20.20
CA LEU A 304 -3.79 10.18 21.30
C LEU A 304 -4.69 10.50 22.49
N LYS A 305 -4.42 9.86 23.61
CA LYS A 305 -5.13 10.05 24.89
C LYS A 305 -4.14 10.53 25.96
N ALA A 306 -4.64 11.40 26.85
CA ALA A 306 -3.88 11.83 28.01
C ALA A 306 -4.66 11.60 29.30
N SER A 307 -4.01 11.12 30.33
CA SER A 307 -4.58 10.92 31.66
C SER A 307 -3.68 11.47 32.74
N SER A 308 -4.27 12.14 33.74
CA SER A 308 -3.53 12.65 34.88
C SER A 308 -3.29 11.55 35.91
N LYS A 309 -2.07 11.47 36.40
CA LYS A 309 -1.66 10.63 37.53
C LYS A 309 -0.94 11.48 38.56
N ILE A 310 -0.87 11.02 39.82
CA ILE A 310 -0.09 11.73 40.86
C ILE A 310 1.38 11.82 40.40
N GLY A 311 1.83 13.03 40.15
CA GLY A 311 3.20 13.29 39.75
C GLY A 311 3.50 13.22 38.26
N ALA A 312 2.54 12.85 37.40
CA ALA A 312 2.77 12.71 35.96
C ALA A 312 1.50 12.92 35.12
N VAL A 313 1.70 13.14 33.83
CA VAL A 313 0.70 12.94 32.78
C VAL A 313 1.10 11.73 31.96
N ASN A 314 0.22 10.76 31.84
CA ASN A 314 0.42 9.60 30.99
C ASN A 314 -0.28 9.82 29.65
N LEU A 315 0.46 9.61 28.57
CA LEU A 315 0.00 9.63 27.19
C LEU A 315 -0.08 8.20 26.67
N SER A 316 -1.05 7.92 25.82
CA SER A 316 -1.15 6.67 25.08
C SER A 316 -1.79 6.93 23.70
N TRP A 317 -1.44 6.13 22.70
CA TRP A 317 -1.90 6.27 21.33
C TRP A 317 -1.94 4.92 20.63
N SER A 318 -2.52 4.87 19.42
CA SER A 318 -2.48 3.68 18.57
C SER A 318 -1.07 3.48 18.01
N GLU A 319 -0.70 2.23 17.81
CA GLU A 319 0.54 1.90 17.11
C GLU A 319 0.50 2.43 15.67
N VAL A 320 1.61 3.00 15.23
CA VAL A 320 1.81 3.40 13.85
C VAL A 320 2.69 2.36 13.19
N LYS A 321 2.21 1.75 12.12
CA LYS A 321 2.96 0.73 11.38
C LYS A 321 4.33 1.26 10.97
N ARG A 322 5.34 0.41 11.03
CA ARG A 322 6.72 0.72 10.63
C ARG A 322 7.36 1.90 11.36
N ALA A 323 6.81 2.37 12.49
CA ALA A 323 7.45 3.39 13.30
C ALA A 323 8.53 2.78 14.18
N ASP A 324 9.75 3.29 14.12
CA ASP A 324 10.84 2.91 15.01
C ASP A 324 10.63 3.48 16.43
N GLY A 325 9.77 4.49 16.55
CA GLY A 325 9.41 5.10 17.82
C GLY A 325 8.64 6.40 17.65
N TYR A 326 8.53 7.13 18.76
CA TYR A 326 7.68 8.31 18.85
C TYR A 326 8.42 9.45 19.53
N LEU A 327 8.30 10.64 18.96
CA LEU A 327 8.78 11.90 19.50
C LEU A 327 7.62 12.61 20.20
N VAL A 328 7.81 13.00 21.45
CA VAL A 328 6.80 13.72 22.23
C VAL A 328 7.23 15.17 22.37
N TYR A 329 6.38 16.07 21.93
CA TYR A 329 6.49 17.51 22.10
C TYR A 329 5.35 18.03 22.95
N GLY A 330 5.50 19.20 23.51
CA GLY A 330 4.43 19.82 24.31
C GLY A 330 4.69 21.23 24.74
N ILE A 331 3.65 21.79 25.36
CA ILE A 331 3.67 23.06 26.06
C ILE A 331 3.20 22.81 27.49
N ARG A 332 3.97 23.21 28.49
CA ARG A 332 3.60 23.13 29.91
C ARG A 332 3.24 24.53 30.42
N GLY A 333 1.95 24.73 30.73
CA GLY A 333 1.43 26.02 31.17
C GLY A 333 1.64 27.13 30.13
N SER A 334 2.17 28.25 30.55
CA SER A 334 2.54 29.39 29.71
C SER A 334 3.89 29.24 29.00
N GLY A 335 4.53 28.05 29.09
CA GLY A 335 5.80 27.77 28.46
C GLY A 335 5.76 27.75 26.95
N LYS A 336 6.91 27.53 26.33
CA LYS A 336 7.03 27.41 24.87
C LYS A 336 6.85 25.97 24.43
N TYR A 337 6.40 25.78 23.17
CA TYR A 337 6.44 24.50 22.48
C TYR A 337 7.87 23.97 22.42
N GLY A 338 8.07 22.71 22.77
CA GLY A 338 9.39 22.11 22.77
C GLY A 338 9.35 20.59 22.91
N TYR A 339 10.49 19.99 22.62
CA TYR A 339 10.71 18.55 22.78
C TYR A 339 10.63 18.14 24.26
N ILE A 340 9.89 17.07 24.53
CA ILE A 340 9.68 16.51 25.87
C ILE A 340 10.44 15.21 26.05
N GLY A 341 10.43 14.34 25.03
CA GLY A 341 11.11 13.06 25.09
C GLY A 341 10.75 12.17 23.91
N MET A 342 11.30 10.95 23.91
CA MET A 342 11.03 9.92 22.92
C MET A 342 10.77 8.57 23.58
N THR A 343 10.12 7.67 22.88
CA THR A 343 9.81 6.31 23.33
C THR A 343 9.63 5.39 22.12
N SER A 344 9.98 4.11 22.26
CA SER A 344 9.62 3.06 21.30
C SER A 344 8.27 2.39 21.62
N LYS A 345 7.57 2.85 22.68
CA LYS A 345 6.28 2.30 23.10
C LYS A 345 5.16 3.24 22.67
N THR A 346 3.96 2.72 22.56
CA THR A 346 2.73 3.49 22.30
C THR A 346 2.22 4.27 23.53
N SER A 347 3.13 4.59 24.44
CA SER A 347 2.82 5.35 25.64
C SER A 347 4.05 6.13 26.16
N PHE A 348 3.79 7.25 26.84
CA PHE A 348 4.81 8.09 27.44
C PHE A 348 4.31 8.70 28.75
N SER A 349 5.18 8.86 29.74
CA SER A 349 4.82 9.48 31.01
C SER A 349 5.62 10.76 31.22
N ASP A 350 4.95 11.91 31.13
CA ASP A 350 5.57 13.21 31.46
C ASP A 350 5.53 13.47 32.97
N THR A 351 6.62 13.17 33.65
CA THR A 351 6.79 13.38 35.09
C THR A 351 7.08 14.85 35.47
N LYS A 352 7.31 15.69 34.45
CA LYS A 352 7.55 17.14 34.63
C LYS A 352 6.32 17.99 34.29
N ALA A 353 5.18 17.37 34.00
CA ALA A 353 3.93 18.08 33.75
C ALA A 353 3.53 18.96 34.93
N LEU A 354 3.04 20.18 34.64
CA LEU A 354 2.59 21.11 35.66
C LEU A 354 1.33 20.60 36.37
N THR A 355 1.25 20.82 37.68
CA THR A 355 0.13 20.32 38.51
C THR A 355 -1.04 21.29 38.59
N SER A 356 -0.78 22.57 38.33
CA SER A 356 -1.70 23.68 38.53
C SER A 356 -2.07 24.42 37.25
N ASP A 357 -1.62 23.90 36.11
CA ASP A 357 -1.85 24.54 34.81
C ASP A 357 -2.07 23.53 33.71
N TYR A 358 -2.41 23.99 32.50
CA TYR A 358 -2.65 23.16 31.33
C TYR A 358 -1.32 22.63 30.77
N ASN A 359 -1.37 21.41 30.22
CA ASN A 359 -0.27 20.82 29.47
C ASN A 359 -0.83 20.32 28.14
N PHE A 360 -0.17 20.68 27.05
CA PHE A 360 -0.54 20.30 25.69
C PHE A 360 0.53 19.36 25.14
N TYR A 361 0.12 18.37 24.36
CA TYR A 361 1.05 17.37 23.82
C TYR A 361 0.77 17.09 22.36
N TRP A 362 1.85 16.86 21.62
CA TRP A 362 1.87 16.36 20.25
C TRP A 362 2.80 15.15 20.22
N VAL A 363 2.40 14.11 19.53
CA VAL A 363 3.19 12.90 19.36
C VAL A 363 3.36 12.65 17.87
N PHE A 364 4.60 12.45 17.45
CA PHE A 364 4.95 12.18 16.06
C PHE A 364 5.61 10.81 16.03
N ALA A 365 5.14 9.92 15.18
CA ALA A 365 5.88 8.72 14.86
C ALA A 365 7.15 9.10 14.09
N TYR A 366 8.23 8.36 14.27
CA TYR A 366 9.42 8.52 13.44
C TYR A 366 9.92 7.17 12.96
N ARG A 367 10.58 7.17 11.82
CA ARG A 367 11.33 6.07 11.25
C ARG A 367 12.76 6.53 11.00
N LYS A 368 13.68 5.60 10.92
CA LYS A 368 15.06 5.87 10.50
C LYS A 368 15.21 5.42 9.04
N ASP A 369 15.87 6.24 8.24
CA ASP A 369 16.31 5.82 6.91
C ASP A 369 17.52 4.88 6.98
N SER A 370 17.97 4.40 5.83
CA SER A 370 19.15 3.52 5.71
C SER A 370 20.45 4.16 6.25
N GLU A 371 20.51 5.49 6.32
CA GLU A 371 21.63 6.25 6.89
C GLU A 371 21.48 6.50 8.40
N GLY A 372 20.34 6.11 8.99
CA GLY A 372 20.03 6.32 10.40
C GLY A 372 19.45 7.70 10.74
N ASN A 373 19.11 8.53 9.73
CA ASN A 373 18.46 9.81 9.95
C ASN A 373 16.99 9.59 10.34
N MET A 374 16.47 10.43 11.23
CA MET A 374 15.06 10.34 11.65
C MET A 374 14.13 11.06 10.67
N LEU A 375 13.22 10.31 10.07
CA LEU A 375 12.11 10.81 9.29
C LEU A 375 10.88 10.88 10.21
N ALA A 376 10.45 12.06 10.59
CA ALA A 376 9.27 12.23 11.45
C ALA A 376 8.00 12.35 10.58
N GLY A 377 6.95 11.65 10.95
CA GLY A 377 5.63 11.75 10.36
C GLY A 377 5.00 13.14 10.52
N SER A 378 3.92 13.40 9.81
CA SER A 378 3.17 14.65 9.93
C SER A 378 2.48 14.77 11.30
N ALA A 379 2.19 16.00 11.68
CA ALA A 379 1.31 16.23 12.82
C ALA A 379 -0.09 15.69 12.50
N PRO A 380 -0.81 15.11 13.49
CA PRO A 380 -2.20 14.75 13.28
C PRO A 380 -2.96 15.98 12.80
N GLU A 381 -3.82 15.82 11.80
CA GLU A 381 -4.70 16.90 11.34
C GLU A 381 -5.59 17.41 12.47
N LYS A 382 -5.83 18.72 12.44
CA LYS A 382 -6.60 19.41 13.49
C LYS A 382 -8.09 19.06 13.44
#